data_d590a4376bddbf867bf11d548ff89d38
#
_entry.id   d590a4376bddbf867bf11d548ff89d38
#
_cell.length_a   1.000
_cell.length_b   1.000
_cell.length_c   1.000
_cell.angle_alpha   90.00
_cell.angle_beta   90.00
_cell.angle_gamma   90.00
#
_symmetry.space_group_name_H-M   'P 1'
#
loop_
_entity.id
_entity.type
_entity.pdbx_description
1 polymer ?
#
loop_
_entity_poly.entity_id
_entity_poly.type
_entity_poly.pdbx_seq_one_letter_code
_entity_poly.pdbx_strand_id
1 'polypeptide(L)'
;MGNHQKKQISLLICLYISIILPLYANDFLFTSINTSHGLSDNQIRYILQLPDGRMVFTTNGNINLYDGIHFSYLHRTDKNVYPLKQYDGFYRIYQSGDSLLWVKDYHKLMGINLYKEEYIRDLESYFQNKNILEPIENLFADCAGHIWILTDHKLQELQTGIHITLSPNDTRQLQDLNTENDSLYLFYNTGEV
;
A
#
# COMPACT_ATOMS: atom_id res chain seq x y z
N MET A 1 23.44 -63.25 12.42
CA MET A 1 23.54 -61.91 13.02
C MET A 1 22.47 -61.79 14.11
N GLY A 2 22.85 -61.76 15.36
CA GLY A 2 21.96 -61.93 16.48
C GLY A 2 21.07 -60.69 16.72
N ASN A 3 19.89 -60.87 17.32
CA ASN A 3 18.94 -59.81 17.63
C ASN A 3 19.51 -58.59 18.38
N HIS A 4 20.59 -58.82 19.11
CA HIS A 4 21.34 -57.74 19.82
C HIS A 4 22.09 -56.80 18.86
N GLN A 5 22.72 -57.34 17.85
CA GLN A 5 23.45 -56.50 16.85
C GLN A 5 22.49 -55.65 16.02
N LYS A 6 21.31 -56.19 15.66
CA LYS A 6 20.28 -55.39 14.94
C LYS A 6 19.76 -54.23 15.77
N LYS A 7 19.55 -54.43 17.07
CA LYS A 7 19.13 -53.36 17.99
C LYS A 7 20.20 -52.28 18.16
N GLN A 8 21.46 -52.65 18.24
CA GLN A 8 22.56 -51.69 18.33
C GLN A 8 22.74 -50.86 17.05
N ILE A 9 22.60 -51.45 15.87
CA ILE A 9 22.69 -50.79 14.59
C ILE A 9 21.48 -49.81 14.44
N SER A 10 20.28 -50.24 14.81
CA SER A 10 19.09 -49.37 14.80
C SER A 10 19.24 -48.16 15.71
N LEU A 11 19.80 -48.33 16.91
CA LEU A 11 20.03 -47.26 17.88
C LEU A 11 21.06 -46.23 17.33
N LEU A 12 22.14 -46.72 16.70
CA LEU A 12 23.15 -45.85 16.06
C LEU A 12 22.60 -45.06 14.90
N ILE A 13 21.73 -45.66 14.06
CA ILE A 13 21.07 -44.96 12.97
C ILE A 13 20.11 -43.86 13.48
N CYS A 14 19.31 -44.16 14.53
CA CYS A 14 18.46 -43.17 15.14
C CYS A 14 19.24 -41.98 15.77
N LEU A 15 20.37 -42.30 16.41
CA LEU A 15 21.26 -41.30 16.97
C LEU A 15 21.87 -40.39 15.87
N TYR A 16 22.29 -41.00 14.76
CA TYR A 16 22.86 -40.30 13.62
C TYR A 16 21.80 -39.36 12.95
N ILE A 17 20.57 -39.84 12.77
CA ILE A 17 19.47 -39.07 12.23
C ILE A 17 19.11 -37.92 13.16
N SER A 18 19.10 -38.08 14.46
CA SER A 18 18.79 -37.04 15.42
C SER A 18 19.85 -35.92 15.51
N ILE A 19 21.10 -36.20 15.12
CA ILE A 19 22.18 -35.22 15.02
C ILE A 19 22.08 -34.37 13.74
N ILE A 20 21.53 -34.96 12.65
CA ILE A 20 21.42 -34.28 11.35
C ILE A 20 20.16 -33.34 11.27
N LEU A 21 19.07 -33.72 11.96
CA LEU A 21 17.81 -32.96 11.93
C LEU A 21 17.87 -31.52 12.49
N PRO A 22 18.71 -31.16 13.48
CA PRO A 22 18.76 -29.78 13.98
C PRO A 22 19.52 -28.80 13.09
N LEU A 23 20.14 -29.23 11.98
CA LEU A 23 20.96 -28.35 11.13
C LEU A 23 20.16 -27.42 10.21
N TYR A 24 18.84 -27.47 10.25
CA TYR A 24 17.96 -26.57 9.51
C TYR A 24 17.21 -25.58 10.41
N ALA A 25 17.82 -25.14 11.51
CA ALA A 25 17.33 -23.96 12.18
C ALA A 25 17.62 -22.76 11.26
N ASN A 26 16.60 -22.24 10.60
CA ASN A 26 16.70 -20.95 9.94
C ASN A 26 16.88 -19.90 11.01
N ASP A 27 18.10 -19.43 11.20
CA ASP A 27 18.37 -18.23 11.98
C ASP A 27 17.72 -17.05 11.26
N PHE A 28 16.57 -16.60 11.75
CA PHE A 28 15.99 -15.36 11.30
C PHE A 28 16.90 -14.22 11.77
N LEU A 29 17.67 -13.67 10.84
CA LEU A 29 18.43 -12.46 11.06
C LEU A 29 17.48 -11.27 11.05
N PHE A 30 17.20 -10.73 12.23
CA PHE A 30 16.47 -9.48 12.37
C PHE A 30 17.45 -8.31 12.23
N THR A 31 17.20 -7.44 11.24
CA THR A 31 17.95 -6.19 11.12
C THR A 31 17.08 -5.04 11.58
N SER A 32 17.59 -4.25 12.51
CA SER A 32 16.91 -3.03 12.94
C SER A 32 17.14 -1.93 11.90
N ILE A 33 16.06 -1.34 11.40
CA ILE A 33 16.10 -0.16 10.52
C ILE A 33 15.63 1.05 11.34
N ASN A 34 16.47 2.06 11.46
CA ASN A 34 16.18 3.28 12.20
C ASN A 34 16.93 4.48 11.59
N THR A 35 16.87 5.63 12.25
CA THR A 35 17.50 6.86 11.76
C THR A 35 19.02 6.77 11.62
N SER A 36 19.71 5.92 12.38
CA SER A 36 21.15 5.70 12.18
C SER A 36 21.48 4.91 10.92
N HIS A 37 20.50 4.21 10.35
CA HIS A 37 20.60 3.48 9.08
C HIS A 37 20.06 4.28 7.89
N GLY A 38 19.65 5.54 8.11
CA GLY A 38 19.17 6.42 7.07
C GLY A 38 17.65 6.60 6.98
N LEU A 39 16.87 6.06 7.92
CA LEU A 39 15.45 6.38 7.98
C LEU A 39 15.24 7.83 8.44
N SER A 40 14.29 8.56 7.86
CA SER A 40 14.08 9.98 8.17
C SER A 40 13.52 10.25 9.58
N ASP A 41 12.81 9.28 10.15
CA ASP A 41 12.23 9.32 11.50
C ASP A 41 11.95 7.89 11.98
N ASN A 42 12.12 7.64 13.29
CA ASN A 42 11.82 6.34 13.89
C ASN A 42 10.31 6.08 14.08
N GLN A 43 9.46 7.10 13.94
CA GLN A 43 8.02 6.95 13.98
C GLN A 43 7.48 6.56 12.60
N ILE A 44 7.37 5.27 12.36
CA ILE A 44 6.82 4.73 11.12
C ILE A 44 5.29 4.67 11.24
N ARG A 45 4.58 5.22 10.25
CA ARG A 45 3.13 5.20 10.17
C ARG A 45 2.61 4.08 9.26
N TYR A 46 3.36 3.79 8.19
CA TYR A 46 2.97 2.79 7.21
C TYR A 46 4.19 2.16 6.57
N ILE A 47 4.08 0.88 6.25
CA ILE A 47 5.09 0.10 5.52
C ILE A 47 4.40 -0.59 4.36
N LEU A 48 4.95 -0.45 3.17
CA LEU A 48 4.46 -1.09 1.96
C LEU A 48 5.65 -1.66 1.18
N GLN A 49 5.51 -2.86 0.66
CA GLN A 49 6.45 -3.41 -0.32
C GLN A 49 5.92 -3.15 -1.73
N LEU A 50 6.78 -2.60 -2.59
CA LEU A 50 6.49 -2.38 -4.00
C LEU A 50 6.71 -3.67 -4.81
N PRO A 51 6.09 -3.81 -6.00
CA PRO A 51 6.29 -4.99 -6.85
C PRO A 51 7.73 -5.21 -7.29
N ASP A 52 8.53 -4.14 -7.37
CA ASP A 52 9.95 -4.20 -7.70
C ASP A 52 10.84 -4.61 -6.51
N GLY A 53 10.22 -4.90 -5.35
CA GLY A 53 10.89 -5.35 -4.14
C GLY A 53 11.34 -4.24 -3.21
N ARG A 54 11.31 -2.96 -3.62
CA ARG A 54 11.61 -1.83 -2.75
C ARG A 54 10.57 -1.71 -1.63
N MET A 55 11.00 -1.15 -0.51
CA MET A 55 10.13 -0.88 0.63
C MET A 55 9.84 0.63 0.73
N VAL A 56 8.60 0.95 1.02
CA VAL A 56 8.16 2.31 1.36
C VAL A 56 7.91 2.38 2.85
N PHE A 57 8.55 3.33 3.52
CA PHE A 57 8.30 3.66 4.92
C PHE A 57 7.79 5.10 4.98
N THR A 58 6.61 5.28 5.52
CA THR A 58 6.09 6.63 5.75
C THR A 58 6.34 7.03 7.18
N THR A 59 6.87 8.20 7.35
CA THR A 59 7.15 8.80 8.65
C THR A 59 6.41 10.12 8.78
N ASN A 60 6.67 10.87 9.84
CA ASN A 60 6.02 12.14 10.06
C ASN A 60 6.54 13.21 9.06
N GLY A 61 5.87 13.32 7.91
CA GLY A 61 6.19 14.34 6.88
C GLY A 61 7.04 13.87 5.72
N ASN A 62 7.61 12.66 5.76
CA ASN A 62 8.45 12.12 4.70
C ASN A 62 8.00 10.74 4.24
N ILE A 63 8.27 10.46 2.97
CA ILE A 63 8.19 9.11 2.42
C ILE A 63 9.61 8.66 2.13
N ASN A 64 9.96 7.51 2.67
CA ASN A 64 11.27 6.91 2.52
C ASN A 64 11.14 5.71 1.60
N LEU A 65 11.87 5.69 0.50
CA LEU A 65 12.03 4.54 -0.38
C LEU A 65 13.33 3.83 -0.02
N TYR A 66 13.28 2.53 0.16
CA TYR A 66 14.43 1.70 0.54
C TYR A 66 14.62 0.58 -0.47
N ASP A 67 15.78 0.52 -1.10
CA ASP A 67 16.14 -0.47 -2.11
C ASP A 67 16.79 -1.75 -1.54
N GLY A 68 16.92 -1.84 -0.23
CA GLY A 68 17.64 -2.89 0.49
C GLY A 68 19.01 -2.44 0.98
N ILE A 69 19.53 -1.31 0.49
CA ILE A 69 20.84 -0.76 0.82
C ILE A 69 20.77 0.73 1.19
N HIS A 70 20.05 1.51 0.37
CA HIS A 70 20.00 2.97 0.50
C HIS A 70 18.57 3.46 0.70
N PHE A 71 18.46 4.60 1.40
CA PHE A 71 17.22 5.35 1.50
C PHE A 71 17.24 6.55 0.55
N SER A 72 16.17 6.72 -0.22
CA SER A 72 15.82 7.98 -0.87
C SER A 72 14.61 8.61 -0.19
N TYR A 73 14.56 9.95 -0.16
CA TYR A 73 13.56 10.69 0.61
C TYR A 73 12.71 11.56 -0.29
N LEU A 74 11.40 11.49 -0.09
CA LEU A 74 10.44 12.35 -0.76
C LEU A 74 9.85 13.32 0.27
N HIS A 75 10.32 14.57 0.22
CA HIS A 75 9.82 15.61 1.11
C HIS A 75 8.51 16.20 0.60
N ARG A 76 7.49 16.15 1.42
CA ARG A 76 6.21 16.79 1.16
C ARG A 76 6.37 18.31 1.26
N THR A 77 5.77 19.02 0.30
CA THR A 77 5.59 20.48 0.33
C THR A 77 4.11 20.80 0.14
N ASP A 78 3.69 22.00 0.50
CA ASP A 78 2.29 22.41 0.33
C ASP A 78 1.86 22.46 -1.14
N LYS A 79 2.80 22.53 -2.07
CA LYS A 79 2.56 22.53 -3.53
C LYS A 79 2.23 21.14 -4.09
N ASN A 80 2.53 20.07 -3.36
CA ASN A 80 2.32 18.69 -3.78
C ASN A 80 1.03 18.10 -3.20
N VAL A 81 0.14 18.94 -2.70
CA VAL A 81 -1.06 18.53 -1.99
C VAL A 81 -2.30 19.01 -2.74
N TYR A 82 -3.19 18.07 -3.03
CA TYR A 82 -4.51 18.35 -3.56
C TYR A 82 -5.55 18.26 -2.42
N PRO A 83 -6.46 19.25 -2.26
CA PRO A 83 -7.46 19.22 -1.20
C PRO A 83 -8.58 18.21 -1.53
N LEU A 84 -8.89 17.32 -0.57
CA LEU A 84 -10.07 16.45 -0.63
C LEU A 84 -11.21 17.08 0.17
N LYS A 85 -12.44 17.04 -0.37
CA LYS A 85 -13.59 17.66 0.29
C LYS A 85 -14.19 16.83 1.43
N GLN A 86 -14.24 15.50 1.24
CA GLN A 86 -14.98 14.63 2.17
C GLN A 86 -14.10 13.69 2.99
N TYR A 87 -12.81 13.60 2.70
CA TYR A 87 -11.95 12.72 3.46
C TYR A 87 -11.32 13.43 4.64
N ASP A 88 -11.64 12.99 5.86
CA ASP A 88 -11.06 13.45 7.13
C ASP A 88 -10.38 12.32 7.92
N GLY A 89 -10.18 11.17 7.28
CA GLY A 89 -9.59 9.97 7.87
C GLY A 89 -8.07 10.02 8.02
N PHE A 90 -7.55 8.98 8.68
CA PHE A 90 -6.13 8.81 8.89
C PHE A 90 -5.38 8.50 7.61
N TYR A 91 -4.07 8.53 7.71
CA TYR A 91 -3.11 8.23 6.67
C TYR A 91 -3.41 6.87 5.99
N ARG A 92 -3.62 6.90 4.67
CA ARG A 92 -3.80 5.71 3.83
C ARG A 92 -2.94 5.81 2.59
N ILE A 93 -2.42 4.66 2.16
CA ILE A 93 -1.60 4.55 0.95
C ILE A 93 -2.23 3.51 0.03
N TYR A 94 -2.24 3.85 -1.26
CA TYR A 94 -2.68 2.97 -2.33
C TYR A 94 -1.65 2.97 -3.44
N GLN A 95 -1.33 1.78 -3.95
CA GLN A 95 -0.50 1.64 -5.13
C GLN A 95 -1.41 1.44 -6.35
N SER A 96 -1.08 2.13 -7.44
CA SER A 96 -1.78 2.04 -8.70
C SER A 96 -0.80 1.64 -9.80
N GLY A 97 -0.98 0.43 -10.32
CA GLY A 97 -0.01 -0.15 -11.23
C GLY A 97 1.40 -0.20 -10.63
N ASP A 98 2.42 -0.21 -11.47
CA ASP A 98 3.82 -0.35 -11.02
C ASP A 98 4.50 0.99 -10.71
N SER A 99 3.84 2.11 -10.96
CA SER A 99 4.52 3.41 -11.00
C SER A 99 3.92 4.52 -10.16
N LEU A 100 2.73 4.38 -9.63
CA LEU A 100 2.07 5.44 -8.87
C LEU A 100 1.72 4.99 -7.45
N LEU A 101 2.02 5.85 -6.50
CA LEU A 101 1.61 5.72 -5.11
C LEU A 101 0.73 6.90 -4.74
N TRP A 102 -0.46 6.61 -4.23
CA TRP A 102 -1.41 7.60 -3.76
C TRP A 102 -1.44 7.61 -2.25
N VAL A 103 -1.37 8.80 -1.68
CA VAL A 103 -1.38 9.01 -0.22
C VAL A 103 -2.51 9.94 0.14
N LYS A 104 -3.41 9.47 1.01
CA LYS A 104 -4.44 10.30 1.66
C LYS A 104 -4.06 10.57 3.10
N ASP A 105 -4.22 11.80 3.57
CA ASP A 105 -3.99 12.19 4.95
C ASP A 105 -4.90 13.38 5.30
N TYR A 106 -5.94 13.13 6.07
CA TYR A 106 -7.01 14.11 6.30
C TYR A 106 -7.57 14.66 4.98
N HIS A 107 -7.71 15.97 4.83
CA HIS A 107 -8.20 16.61 3.61
C HIS A 107 -7.14 16.73 2.50
N LYS A 108 -6.14 15.86 2.47
CA LYS A 108 -5.00 15.96 1.57
C LYS A 108 -4.80 14.70 0.75
N LEU A 109 -4.62 14.89 -0.54
CA LEU A 109 -4.23 13.85 -1.47
C LEU A 109 -2.89 14.20 -2.09
N MET A 110 -2.01 13.22 -2.17
CA MET A 110 -0.70 13.32 -2.81
C MET A 110 -0.54 12.16 -3.78
N GLY A 111 0.05 12.42 -4.93
CA GLY A 111 0.46 11.41 -5.88
C GLY A 111 1.98 11.38 -5.99
N ILE A 112 2.56 10.20 -6.06
CA ILE A 112 3.99 9.99 -6.17
C ILE A 112 4.27 9.12 -7.37
N ASN A 113 5.15 9.59 -8.23
CA ASN A 113 5.70 8.77 -9.30
C ASN A 113 6.89 7.99 -8.76
N LEU A 114 6.74 6.68 -8.58
CA LEU A 114 7.74 5.80 -8.01
C LEU A 114 8.94 5.58 -8.94
N TYR A 115 8.71 5.71 -10.25
CA TYR A 115 9.77 5.56 -11.24
C TYR A 115 10.72 6.76 -11.23
N LYS A 116 10.16 7.97 -11.06
CA LYS A 116 10.92 9.21 -10.96
C LYS A 116 11.33 9.57 -9.54
N GLU A 117 10.77 8.87 -8.55
CA GLU A 117 10.94 9.15 -7.13
C GLU A 117 10.60 10.61 -6.77
N GLU A 118 9.51 11.13 -7.35
CA GLU A 118 9.06 12.49 -7.10
C GLU A 118 7.54 12.59 -6.92
N TYR A 119 7.11 13.61 -6.18
CA TYR A 119 5.69 13.96 -6.11
C TYR A 119 5.20 14.49 -7.45
N ILE A 120 3.96 14.15 -7.80
CA ILE A 120 3.25 14.83 -8.88
C ILE A 120 3.01 16.28 -8.43
N ARG A 121 3.60 17.24 -9.14
CA ARG A 121 3.61 18.65 -8.73
C ARG A 121 2.29 19.35 -8.92
N ASP A 122 1.55 18.97 -9.94
CA ASP A 122 0.28 19.56 -10.35
C ASP A 122 -0.75 18.46 -10.53
N LEU A 123 -1.39 18.10 -9.41
CA LEU A 123 -2.45 17.09 -9.40
C LEU A 123 -3.73 17.60 -10.08
N GLU A 124 -3.98 18.90 -10.07
CA GLU A 124 -5.15 19.45 -10.74
C GLU A 124 -5.05 19.23 -12.25
N SER A 125 -3.94 19.64 -12.87
CA SER A 125 -3.69 19.35 -14.30
C SER A 125 -3.63 17.85 -14.58
N TYR A 126 -3.10 17.04 -13.68
CA TYR A 126 -3.08 15.59 -13.82
C TYR A 126 -4.50 15.02 -13.93
N PHE A 127 -5.41 15.43 -13.07
CA PHE A 127 -6.81 14.97 -13.08
C PHE A 127 -7.60 15.54 -14.25
N GLN A 128 -7.37 16.81 -14.61
CA GLN A 128 -7.98 17.40 -15.81
C GLN A 128 -7.62 16.64 -17.10
N ASN A 129 -6.37 16.19 -17.21
CA ASN A 129 -5.94 15.35 -18.34
C ASN A 129 -6.59 13.96 -18.36
N LYS A 130 -7.23 13.56 -17.26
CA LYS A 130 -8.03 12.35 -17.12
C LYS A 130 -9.54 12.62 -17.23
N ASN A 131 -9.94 13.82 -17.70
CA ASN A 131 -11.32 14.28 -17.81
C ASN A 131 -12.06 14.34 -16.45
N ILE A 132 -11.32 14.58 -15.36
CA ILE A 132 -11.85 14.85 -14.04
C ILE A 132 -11.73 16.36 -13.83
N LEU A 133 -12.82 17.08 -14.04
CA LEU A 133 -12.87 18.54 -14.02
C LEU A 133 -13.49 19.08 -12.73
N GLU A 134 -14.24 18.23 -12.04
CA GLU A 134 -14.92 18.56 -10.79
C GLU A 134 -13.97 18.39 -9.61
N PRO A 135 -14.18 19.15 -8.51
CA PRO A 135 -13.40 18.97 -7.31
C PRO A 135 -13.53 17.55 -6.75
N ILE A 136 -12.41 16.97 -6.42
CA ILE A 136 -12.36 15.60 -5.88
C ILE A 136 -12.81 15.61 -4.42
N GLU A 137 -13.74 14.76 -4.09
CA GLU A 137 -14.22 14.56 -2.73
C GLU A 137 -13.41 13.49 -2.00
N ASN A 138 -13.15 12.37 -2.69
CA ASN A 138 -12.38 11.26 -2.12
C ASN A 138 -11.71 10.44 -3.23
N LEU A 139 -10.76 9.58 -2.81
CA LEU A 139 -10.09 8.59 -3.64
C LEU A 139 -10.13 7.24 -2.93
N PHE A 140 -10.37 6.18 -3.70
CA PHE A 140 -10.40 4.81 -3.22
C PHE A 140 -9.52 3.92 -4.10
N ALA A 141 -9.15 2.76 -3.58
CA ALA A 141 -8.55 1.69 -4.36
C ALA A 141 -9.32 0.40 -4.11
N ASP A 142 -9.62 -0.33 -5.17
CA ASP A 142 -10.20 -1.67 -5.04
C ASP A 142 -9.11 -2.73 -4.78
N CYS A 143 -9.53 -3.98 -4.57
CA CYS A 143 -8.60 -5.08 -4.31
C CYS A 143 -7.70 -5.44 -5.51
N ALA A 144 -8.05 -5.01 -6.73
CA ALA A 144 -7.23 -5.17 -7.93
C ALA A 144 -6.23 -4.02 -8.12
N GLY A 145 -6.27 -2.99 -7.27
CA GLY A 145 -5.41 -1.81 -7.36
C GLY A 145 -5.87 -0.75 -8.35
N HIS A 146 -7.13 -0.82 -8.84
CA HIS A 146 -7.70 0.27 -9.63
C HIS A 146 -8.04 1.44 -8.72
N ILE A 147 -7.76 2.62 -9.18
CA ILE A 147 -8.03 3.86 -8.44
C ILE A 147 -9.34 4.46 -8.91
N TRP A 148 -10.19 4.74 -7.96
CA TRP A 148 -11.50 5.34 -8.16
C TRP A 148 -11.55 6.73 -7.53
N ILE A 149 -11.99 7.70 -8.30
CA ILE A 149 -12.11 9.10 -7.89
C ILE A 149 -13.59 9.42 -7.72
N LEU A 150 -13.92 9.90 -6.54
CA LEU A 150 -15.25 10.42 -6.22
C LEU A 150 -15.24 11.94 -6.39
N THR A 151 -16.14 12.43 -7.23
CA THR A 151 -16.54 13.84 -7.30
C THR A 151 -17.98 13.98 -6.81
N ASP A 152 -18.64 15.10 -6.94
CA ASP A 152 -19.94 15.41 -6.34
C ASP A 152 -20.98 14.25 -6.44
N HIS A 153 -21.20 13.72 -7.65
CA HIS A 153 -22.11 12.59 -7.89
C HIS A 153 -21.55 11.55 -8.84
N LYS A 154 -20.25 11.55 -9.06
CA LYS A 154 -19.62 10.69 -10.04
C LYS A 154 -18.46 9.93 -9.41
N LEU A 155 -18.48 8.63 -9.60
CA LEU A 155 -17.37 7.74 -9.26
C LEU A 155 -16.72 7.29 -10.57
N GLN A 156 -15.45 7.65 -10.79
CA GLN A 156 -14.72 7.36 -12.02
C GLN A 156 -13.45 6.58 -11.76
N GLU A 157 -13.25 5.49 -12.49
CA GLU A 157 -11.98 4.77 -12.50
C GLU A 157 -10.92 5.57 -13.28
N LEU A 158 -9.76 5.75 -12.67
CA LEU A 158 -8.75 6.72 -13.11
C LEU A 158 -8.03 6.32 -14.41
N GLN A 159 -7.82 5.03 -14.65
CA GLN A 159 -7.08 4.54 -15.81
C GLN A 159 -7.96 4.41 -17.06
N THR A 160 -9.11 3.78 -16.91
CA THR A 160 -10.02 3.49 -18.04
C THR A 160 -11.01 4.61 -18.32
N GLY A 161 -11.31 5.45 -17.33
CA GLY A 161 -12.33 6.48 -17.42
C GLY A 161 -13.77 5.94 -17.29
N ILE A 162 -13.95 4.65 -17.02
CA ILE A 162 -15.26 4.08 -16.68
C ILE A 162 -15.83 4.83 -15.49
N HIS A 163 -17.09 5.22 -15.57
CA HIS A 163 -17.71 5.98 -14.48
C HIS A 163 -19.14 5.52 -14.20
N ILE A 164 -19.55 5.78 -12.97
CA ILE A 164 -20.89 5.52 -12.44
C ILE A 164 -21.41 6.84 -11.87
N THR A 165 -22.66 7.17 -12.18
CA THR A 165 -23.33 8.31 -11.57
C THR A 165 -24.04 7.86 -10.32
N LEU A 166 -23.71 8.45 -9.19
CA LEU A 166 -24.39 8.23 -7.92
C LEU A 166 -25.67 9.08 -7.84
N SER A 167 -26.63 8.66 -7.05
CA SER A 167 -27.87 9.42 -6.91
C SER A 167 -27.60 10.78 -6.24
N PRO A 168 -28.07 11.89 -6.83
CA PRO A 168 -27.86 13.21 -6.23
C PRO A 168 -28.63 13.41 -4.91
N ASN A 169 -29.61 12.54 -4.63
CA ASN A 169 -30.37 12.58 -3.39
C ASN A 169 -29.79 11.63 -2.32
N ASP A 170 -28.67 10.96 -2.62
CA ASP A 170 -28.03 10.06 -1.67
C ASP A 170 -27.22 10.88 -0.67
N THR A 171 -27.68 10.88 0.56
CA THR A 171 -26.99 11.58 1.68
C THR A 171 -26.00 10.70 2.40
N ARG A 172 -25.87 9.44 1.99
CA ARG A 172 -24.91 8.49 2.57
C ARG A 172 -23.50 8.85 2.09
N GLN A 173 -22.56 8.72 2.98
CA GLN A 173 -21.16 8.95 2.65
C GLN A 173 -20.49 7.64 2.27
N LEU A 174 -19.91 7.59 1.05
CA LEU A 174 -19.12 6.46 0.60
C LEU A 174 -17.82 6.36 1.41
N GLN A 175 -17.62 5.22 2.08
CA GLN A 175 -16.47 4.96 2.94
C GLN A 175 -15.39 4.15 2.26
N ASP A 176 -15.80 3.15 1.46
CA ASP A 176 -14.91 2.26 0.74
C ASP A 176 -15.61 1.64 -0.47
N LEU A 177 -14.84 0.98 -1.32
CA LEU A 177 -15.37 0.21 -2.46
C LEU A 177 -14.50 -1.00 -2.74
N ASN A 178 -15.09 -1.97 -3.43
CA ASN A 178 -14.37 -3.13 -3.94
C ASN A 178 -14.97 -3.62 -5.25
N THR A 179 -14.16 -4.22 -6.11
CA THR A 179 -14.59 -4.89 -7.33
C THR A 179 -14.42 -6.40 -7.20
N GLU A 180 -15.47 -7.14 -7.54
CA GLU A 180 -15.45 -8.60 -7.57
C GLU A 180 -16.38 -9.11 -8.66
N ASN A 181 -15.90 -10.05 -9.51
CA ASN A 181 -16.70 -10.69 -10.57
C ASN A 181 -17.49 -9.69 -11.44
N ASP A 182 -16.80 -8.65 -11.95
CA ASP A 182 -17.37 -7.56 -12.77
C ASP A 182 -18.45 -6.72 -12.06
N SER A 183 -18.56 -6.85 -10.75
CA SER A 183 -19.47 -6.06 -9.92
C SER A 183 -18.68 -5.10 -9.04
N LEU A 184 -19.18 -3.88 -8.89
CA LEU A 184 -18.63 -2.88 -7.98
C LEU A 184 -19.52 -2.79 -6.74
N TYR A 185 -18.92 -3.04 -5.58
CA TYR A 185 -19.56 -2.94 -4.26
C TYR A 185 -19.18 -1.61 -3.62
N LEU A 186 -20.17 -0.88 -3.16
CA LEU A 186 -20.00 0.42 -2.52
C LEU A 186 -20.39 0.32 -1.05
N PHE A 187 -19.47 0.65 -0.15
CA PHE A 187 -19.66 0.57 1.29
C PHE A 187 -19.92 1.96 1.86
N TYR A 188 -21.07 2.14 2.48
CA TYR A 188 -21.51 3.42 3.03
C TYR A 188 -21.34 3.50 4.54
N ASN A 189 -21.30 4.71 5.07
CA ASN A 189 -21.20 4.98 6.51
C ASN A 189 -22.41 4.46 7.32
N THR A 190 -23.51 4.12 6.67
CA THR A 190 -24.69 3.49 7.27
C THR A 190 -24.54 1.99 7.47
N GLY A 191 -23.48 1.37 6.95
CA GLY A 191 -23.27 -0.08 6.95
C GLY A 191 -23.96 -0.82 5.81
N GLU A 192 -24.57 -0.09 4.87
CA GLU A 192 -25.16 -0.65 3.65
C GLU A 192 -24.07 -0.86 2.58
N VAL A 193 -24.35 -1.82 1.69
CA VAL A 193 -23.52 -2.17 0.53
C VAL A 193 -24.35 -2.02 -0.73
#